data_f7837dbdc8f11a625d4293677ab965ef
#
_entry.id   f7837dbdc8f11a625d4293677ab965ef
#
_cell.length_a   1.000
_cell.length_b   1.000
_cell.length_c   1.000
_cell.angle_alpha   90.00
_cell.angle_beta   90.00
_cell.angle_gamma   90.00
#
_symmetry.space_group_name_H-M   'P 1'
#
loop_
_entity.id
_entity.type
_entity.pdbx_description
1 polymer ?
#
loop_
_entity_poly.entity_id
_entity_poly.type
_entity_poly.pdbx_seq_one_letter_code
_entity_poly.pdbx_strand_id
1 'polypeptide(L)'
;TRAVLALPAPVPVALLVAVGNQPDAARLNTTLADLGFRQSLPPSEALGAESCWVRGAHLVLIGRGCFASWASWAEAGVATAGTATEQLVGLGIPALSLPGAGPQFKRSFAQRQSRLLGGAVRACPSEAVLADQLNQLLTDAASRTKLGAIGPRRMGPSGGSDRLAELILKPLHGY
;
A
#
# COMPACT_ATOMS: atom_id res chain seq x y z
N THR A 1 -5.88 -6.10 7.92
CA THR A 1 -6.02 -6.14 9.38
C THR A 1 -5.70 -7.52 9.95
N ARG A 2 -6.34 -8.63 9.49
CA ARG A 2 -6.05 -10.00 10.01
C ARG A 2 -4.58 -10.37 9.92
N ALA A 3 -3.90 -10.05 8.82
CA ALA A 3 -2.47 -10.31 8.68
C ALA A 3 -1.62 -9.56 9.74
N VAL A 4 -1.99 -8.35 10.11
CA VAL A 4 -1.32 -7.60 11.20
C VAL A 4 -1.54 -8.30 12.54
N LEU A 5 -2.75 -8.80 12.81
CA LEU A 5 -3.04 -9.52 14.04
C LEU A 5 -2.39 -10.91 14.12
N ALA A 6 -1.93 -11.44 13.01
CA ALA A 6 -1.23 -12.72 12.91
C ALA A 6 0.30 -12.58 13.05
N LEU A 7 0.84 -11.37 13.26
CA LEU A 7 2.26 -11.16 13.46
C LEU A 7 2.73 -11.84 14.77
N PRO A 8 3.87 -12.54 14.73
CA PRO A 8 4.29 -13.42 15.84
C PRO A 8 4.78 -12.67 17.08
N ALA A 9 5.10 -11.39 16.99
CA ALA A 9 5.53 -10.56 18.11
C ALA A 9 4.63 -9.34 18.25
N PRO A 10 4.47 -8.74 19.43
CA PRO A 10 3.71 -7.52 19.63
C PRO A 10 4.47 -6.30 19.08
N VAL A 11 4.79 -6.34 17.79
CA VAL A 11 5.30 -5.14 17.10
C VAL A 11 4.15 -4.16 17.00
N PRO A 12 4.26 -2.97 17.58
CA PRO A 12 3.25 -1.94 17.39
C PRO A 12 3.11 -1.62 15.90
N VAL A 13 1.91 -1.71 15.37
CA VAL A 13 1.64 -1.40 13.96
C VAL A 13 0.56 -0.34 13.85
N ALA A 14 0.87 0.76 13.16
CA ALA A 14 -0.12 1.70 12.68
C ALA A 14 -0.52 1.33 11.25
N LEU A 15 -1.77 0.89 11.08
CA LEU A 15 -2.35 0.60 9.77
C LEU A 15 -3.07 1.84 9.24
N LEU A 16 -2.52 2.45 8.19
CA LEU A 16 -3.08 3.63 7.53
C LEU A 16 -3.92 3.18 6.34
N VAL A 17 -5.23 3.31 6.45
CA VAL A 17 -6.19 2.86 5.44
C VAL A 17 -6.69 4.08 4.66
N ALA A 18 -6.00 4.40 3.57
CA ALA A 18 -6.44 5.42 2.63
C ALA A 18 -7.54 4.82 1.72
N VAL A 19 -8.77 5.23 1.95
CA VAL A 19 -9.93 4.72 1.20
C VAL A 19 -10.29 5.64 0.03
N GLY A 20 -10.71 5.01 -1.08
CA GLY A 20 -11.40 5.68 -2.17
C GLY A 20 -12.91 5.57 -1.99
N ASN A 21 -13.63 5.14 -3.05
CA ASN A 21 -15.07 4.92 -3.00
C ASN A 21 -15.46 3.57 -2.33
N GLN A 22 -14.51 2.68 -2.18
CA GLN A 22 -14.67 1.36 -1.56
C GLN A 22 -13.46 1.03 -0.66
N PRO A 23 -13.61 0.22 0.37
CA PRO A 23 -14.86 -0.36 0.86
C PRO A 23 -15.74 0.67 1.59
N ASP A 24 -17.05 0.33 1.73
CA ASP A 24 -17.99 1.12 2.53
C ASP A 24 -17.54 1.23 3.99
N ALA A 25 -17.70 2.42 4.58
CA ALA A 25 -17.28 2.72 5.94
C ALA A 25 -17.97 1.82 6.99
N ALA A 26 -19.25 1.54 6.82
CA ALA A 26 -20.00 0.67 7.73
C ALA A 26 -19.40 -0.74 7.76
N ARG A 27 -19.04 -1.29 6.60
CA ARG A 27 -18.41 -2.61 6.49
C ARG A 27 -17.03 -2.63 7.14
N LEU A 28 -16.23 -1.56 6.98
CA LEU A 28 -14.92 -1.44 7.65
C LEU A 28 -15.09 -1.42 9.16
N ASN A 29 -16.01 -0.61 9.66
CA ASN A 29 -16.27 -0.47 11.08
C ASN A 29 -16.72 -1.79 11.71
N THR A 30 -17.68 -2.48 11.09
CA THR A 30 -18.11 -3.82 11.53
C THR A 30 -16.95 -4.79 11.56
N THR A 31 -16.15 -4.84 10.48
CA THR A 31 -14.98 -5.74 10.41
C THR A 31 -13.96 -5.46 11.51
N LEU A 32 -13.71 -4.21 11.83
CA LEU A 32 -12.77 -3.84 12.89
C LEU A 32 -13.31 -4.20 14.27
N ALA A 33 -14.61 -3.95 14.52
CA ALA A 33 -15.29 -4.32 15.75
C ALA A 33 -15.26 -5.85 15.96
N ASP A 34 -15.57 -6.64 14.94
CA ASP A 34 -15.53 -8.11 14.96
C ASP A 34 -14.11 -8.63 15.23
N LEU A 35 -13.10 -7.90 14.80
CA LEU A 35 -11.70 -8.20 15.08
C LEU A 35 -11.23 -7.68 16.45
N GLY A 36 -12.12 -7.15 17.27
CA GLY A 36 -11.87 -6.70 18.63
C GLY A 36 -11.18 -5.33 18.73
N PHE A 37 -11.19 -4.54 17.66
CA PHE A 37 -10.79 -3.13 17.74
C PHE A 37 -11.88 -2.29 18.38
N ARG A 38 -11.48 -1.28 19.11
CA ARG A 38 -12.38 -0.26 19.71
C ARG A 38 -12.13 1.08 19.04
N GLN A 39 -13.19 1.81 18.79
CA GLN A 39 -13.10 3.16 18.25
C GLN A 39 -12.46 4.09 19.27
N SER A 40 -11.62 5.01 18.81
CA SER A 40 -10.90 6.00 19.59
C SER A 40 -10.85 7.34 18.85
N LEU A 41 -10.40 8.37 19.48
CA LEU A 41 -10.12 9.64 18.82
C LEU A 41 -8.80 9.50 18.03
N PRO A 42 -8.73 10.04 16.80
CA PRO A 42 -7.48 10.10 16.07
C PRO A 42 -6.45 10.96 16.82
N PRO A 43 -5.17 10.60 16.75
CA PRO A 43 -4.10 11.52 17.19
C PRO A 43 -4.17 12.84 16.42
N SER A 44 -3.78 13.94 17.05
CA SER A 44 -3.81 15.29 16.45
C SER A 44 -2.96 15.40 15.18
N GLU A 45 -1.90 14.61 15.11
CA GLU A 45 -0.97 14.55 13.99
C GLU A 45 -1.53 13.75 12.80
N ALA A 46 -2.57 12.94 13.01
CA ALA A 46 -3.20 12.12 11.99
C ALA A 46 -4.16 12.93 11.09
N LEU A 47 -3.60 13.94 10.41
CA LEU A 47 -4.35 14.84 9.54
C LEU A 47 -5.16 14.06 8.49
N GLY A 48 -6.47 14.37 8.42
CA GLY A 48 -7.39 13.75 7.48
C GLY A 48 -7.93 12.38 7.92
N ALA A 49 -7.60 11.89 9.12
CA ALA A 49 -8.22 10.67 9.66
C ALA A 49 -9.69 10.92 9.99
N GLU A 50 -10.58 10.19 9.36
CA GLU A 50 -12.04 10.22 9.62
C GLU A 50 -12.41 9.33 10.80
N SER A 51 -11.65 8.25 11.03
CA SER A 51 -11.83 7.38 12.19
C SER A 51 -10.53 6.73 12.64
N CYS A 52 -10.49 6.39 13.92
CA CYS A 52 -9.37 5.74 14.58
C CYS A 52 -9.88 4.53 15.37
N TRP A 53 -9.15 3.44 15.31
CA TRP A 53 -9.46 2.20 16.00
C TRP A 53 -8.22 1.63 16.65
N VAL A 54 -8.35 1.13 17.87
CA VAL A 54 -7.23 0.61 18.66
C VAL A 54 -7.51 -0.81 19.15
N ARG A 55 -6.48 -1.65 19.16
CA ARG A 55 -6.47 -2.98 19.78
C ARG A 55 -5.08 -3.29 20.29
N GLY A 56 -4.91 -3.31 21.62
CA GLY A 56 -3.59 -3.45 22.24
C GLY A 56 -2.64 -2.36 21.76
N ALA A 57 -1.50 -2.75 21.19
CA ALA A 57 -0.51 -1.83 20.63
C ALA A 57 -0.78 -1.46 19.14
N HIS A 58 -1.85 -1.96 18.53
CA HIS A 58 -2.16 -1.70 17.13
C HIS A 58 -3.13 -0.53 16.99
N LEU A 59 -2.87 0.31 16.01
CA LEU A 59 -3.67 1.45 15.61
C LEU A 59 -4.14 1.27 14.17
N VAL A 60 -5.41 1.59 13.89
CA VAL A 60 -5.94 1.68 12.52
C VAL A 60 -6.50 3.07 12.33
N LEU A 61 -5.96 3.80 11.37
CA LEU A 61 -6.48 5.09 10.93
C LEU A 61 -7.16 4.90 9.57
N ILE A 62 -8.35 5.44 9.41
CA ILE A 62 -9.09 5.41 8.15
C ILE A 62 -9.34 6.83 7.71
N GLY A 63 -9.07 7.16 6.45
CA GLY A 63 -9.31 8.48 5.90
C GLY A 63 -9.40 8.48 4.39
N ARG A 64 -10.08 9.49 3.83
CA ARG A 64 -10.23 9.70 2.39
C ARG A 64 -9.25 10.75 1.90
N GLY A 65 -8.72 10.55 0.69
CA GLY A 65 -7.77 11.49 0.10
C GLY A 65 -6.42 11.61 0.81
N CYS A 66 -6.18 10.79 1.84
CA CYS A 66 -4.99 10.86 2.68
C CYS A 66 -3.77 10.13 2.11
N PHE A 67 -3.88 9.49 0.94
CA PHE A 67 -2.81 8.65 0.40
C PHE A 67 -1.48 9.41 0.31
N ALA A 68 -1.46 10.61 -0.27
CA ALA A 68 -0.23 11.37 -0.49
C ALA A 68 0.46 11.77 0.81
N SER A 69 -0.31 12.19 1.82
CA SER A 69 0.25 12.57 3.13
C SER A 69 0.68 11.37 3.96
N TRP A 70 -0.08 10.26 3.91
CA TRP A 70 0.19 9.08 4.71
C TRP A 70 1.24 8.17 4.11
N ALA A 71 1.42 8.16 2.79
CA ALA A 71 2.40 7.32 2.12
C ALA A 71 3.83 7.59 2.62
N SER A 72 4.17 8.84 2.93
CA SER A 72 5.49 9.20 3.45
C SER A 72 5.81 8.60 4.83
N TRP A 73 4.80 8.16 5.58
CA TRP A 73 4.95 7.52 6.89
C TRP A 73 5.02 6.01 6.80
N ALA A 74 4.71 5.45 5.63
CA ALA A 74 4.59 4.01 5.48
C ALA A 74 5.96 3.33 5.30
N GLU A 75 6.20 2.29 6.07
CA GLU A 75 7.36 1.41 5.90
C GLU A 75 7.11 0.30 4.88
N ALA A 76 5.87 -0.11 4.72
CA ALA A 76 5.43 -1.09 3.73
C ALA A 76 3.98 -0.79 3.32
N GLY A 77 3.62 -1.16 2.10
CA GLY A 77 2.27 -1.01 1.58
C GLY A 77 1.57 -2.35 1.40
N VAL A 78 0.26 -2.36 1.58
CA VAL A 78 -0.61 -3.46 1.15
C VAL A 78 -1.60 -2.88 0.15
N ALA A 79 -1.52 -3.33 -1.10
CA ALA A 79 -2.37 -2.83 -2.16
C ALA A 79 -2.87 -3.99 -3.03
N THR A 80 -4.08 -3.90 -3.51
CA THR A 80 -4.70 -4.98 -4.30
C THR A 80 -4.36 -4.91 -5.78
N ALA A 81 -3.96 -3.77 -6.28
CA ALA A 81 -3.42 -3.50 -7.62
C ALA A 81 -3.66 -2.03 -8.03
N GLY A 82 -3.11 -1.64 -9.18
CA GLY A 82 -3.38 -0.36 -9.82
C GLY A 82 -2.42 0.76 -9.40
N THR A 83 -2.83 1.97 -9.70
CA THR A 83 -2.01 3.19 -9.58
C THR A 83 -1.46 3.42 -8.17
N ALA A 84 -2.24 3.13 -7.13
CA ALA A 84 -1.78 3.28 -5.75
C ALA A 84 -0.56 2.40 -5.43
N THR A 85 -0.50 1.19 -5.98
CA THR A 85 0.67 0.29 -5.83
C THR A 85 1.90 0.89 -6.51
N GLU A 86 1.73 1.42 -7.72
CA GLU A 86 2.81 2.06 -8.48
C GLU A 86 3.31 3.32 -7.78
N GLN A 87 2.41 4.14 -7.25
CA GLN A 87 2.77 5.31 -6.46
C GLN A 87 3.57 4.95 -5.21
N LEU A 88 3.13 3.93 -4.44
CA LEU A 88 3.88 3.45 -3.27
C LEU A 88 5.31 3.05 -3.64
N VAL A 89 5.47 2.18 -4.64
CA VAL A 89 6.81 1.72 -5.01
C VAL A 89 7.65 2.82 -5.65
N GLY A 90 7.04 3.77 -6.35
CA GLY A 90 7.70 4.97 -6.87
C GLY A 90 8.27 5.86 -5.75
N LEU A 91 7.62 5.89 -4.59
CA LEU A 91 8.11 6.55 -3.37
C LEU A 91 9.16 5.73 -2.61
N GLY A 92 9.54 4.56 -3.10
CA GLY A 92 10.51 3.68 -2.43
C GLY A 92 9.92 2.81 -1.33
N ILE A 93 8.60 2.66 -1.28
CA ILE A 93 7.89 1.86 -0.28
C ILE A 93 7.58 0.49 -0.90
N PRO A 94 8.15 -0.62 -0.37
CA PRO A 94 7.84 -1.95 -0.89
C PRO A 94 6.38 -2.29 -0.63
N ALA A 95 5.74 -2.93 -1.61
CA ALA A 95 4.32 -3.25 -1.53
C ALA A 95 4.05 -4.76 -1.58
N LEU A 96 3.05 -5.19 -0.85
CA LEU A 96 2.50 -6.54 -0.86
C LEU A 96 1.15 -6.50 -1.56
N SER A 97 0.89 -7.44 -2.47
CA SER A 97 -0.35 -7.50 -3.22
C SER A 97 -1.06 -8.82 -2.96
N LEU A 98 -2.31 -8.73 -2.48
CA LEU A 98 -3.18 -9.88 -2.27
C LEU A 98 -4.22 -9.93 -3.40
N PRO A 99 -4.49 -11.10 -4.01
CA PRO A 99 -5.58 -11.24 -4.96
C PRO A 99 -6.92 -10.90 -4.31
N GLY A 100 -7.77 -10.22 -5.05
CA GLY A 100 -9.10 -9.80 -4.61
C GLY A 100 -10.18 -10.14 -5.63
N ALA A 101 -11.41 -9.73 -5.34
CA ALA A 101 -12.52 -9.83 -6.26
C ALA A 101 -12.42 -8.75 -7.36
N GLY A 102 -12.69 -9.12 -8.60
CA GLY A 102 -12.67 -8.22 -9.75
C GLY A 102 -11.57 -8.53 -10.78
N PRO A 103 -11.73 -8.09 -12.03
CA PRO A 103 -10.87 -8.50 -13.14
C PRO A 103 -9.43 -8.00 -12.99
N GLN A 104 -9.22 -6.84 -12.39
CA GLN A 104 -7.89 -6.25 -12.17
C GLN A 104 -7.22 -6.70 -10.86
N PHE A 105 -7.89 -7.55 -10.06
CA PHE A 105 -7.36 -8.07 -8.80
C PHE A 105 -6.99 -9.55 -8.90
N LYS A 106 -6.94 -10.08 -10.11
CA LYS A 106 -6.55 -11.49 -10.36
C LYS A 106 -5.08 -11.70 -10.01
N ARG A 107 -4.76 -12.92 -9.57
CA ARG A 107 -3.39 -13.34 -9.27
C ARG A 107 -2.41 -13.08 -10.43
N SER A 108 -2.85 -13.29 -11.66
CA SER A 108 -2.05 -13.03 -12.86
C SER A 108 -1.67 -11.55 -13.04
N PHE A 109 -2.56 -10.63 -12.63
CA PHE A 109 -2.29 -9.20 -12.66
C PHE A 109 -1.24 -8.83 -11.61
N ALA A 110 -1.39 -9.29 -10.38
CA ALA A 110 -0.40 -9.05 -9.31
C ALA A 110 0.99 -9.59 -9.68
N GLN A 111 1.06 -10.77 -10.31
CA GLN A 111 2.32 -11.34 -10.80
C GLN A 111 2.93 -10.54 -11.95
N ARG A 112 2.11 -10.02 -12.86
CA ARG A 112 2.57 -9.13 -13.94
C ARG A 112 3.13 -7.83 -13.39
N GLN A 113 2.43 -7.20 -12.48
CA GLN A 113 2.85 -5.97 -11.82
C GLN A 113 4.16 -6.19 -11.03
N SER A 114 4.28 -7.31 -10.30
CA SER A 114 5.52 -7.70 -9.63
C SER A 114 6.72 -7.79 -10.58
N ARG A 115 6.53 -8.40 -11.76
CA ARG A 115 7.59 -8.48 -12.77
C ARG A 115 7.96 -7.12 -13.35
N LEU A 116 6.97 -6.30 -13.68
CA LEU A 116 7.19 -4.95 -14.23
C LEU A 116 7.95 -4.06 -13.24
N LEU A 117 7.59 -4.12 -11.97
CA LEU A 117 8.18 -3.31 -10.90
C LEU A 117 9.39 -3.98 -10.22
N GLY A 118 9.94 -5.05 -10.84
CA GLY A 118 11.21 -5.65 -10.44
C GLY A 118 11.22 -6.29 -9.06
N GLY A 119 10.04 -6.71 -8.53
CA GLY A 119 9.91 -7.32 -7.21
C GLY A 119 9.73 -6.32 -6.07
N ALA A 120 9.69 -5.00 -6.34
CA ALA A 120 9.25 -4.01 -5.34
C ALA A 120 7.81 -4.26 -4.88
N VAL A 121 7.00 -4.94 -5.71
CA VAL A 121 5.70 -5.50 -5.37
C VAL A 121 5.83 -7.00 -5.25
N ARG A 122 5.44 -7.56 -4.11
CA ARG A 122 5.39 -9.02 -3.89
C ARG A 122 3.94 -9.50 -3.95
N ALA A 123 3.65 -10.40 -4.88
CA ALA A 123 2.34 -11.03 -4.99
C ALA A 123 2.19 -12.13 -3.93
N CYS A 124 1.29 -11.93 -2.99
CA CYS A 124 0.98 -12.87 -1.91
C CYS A 124 -0.24 -13.70 -2.29
N PRO A 125 -0.12 -15.04 -2.42
CA PRO A 125 -1.23 -15.88 -2.84
C PRO A 125 -2.31 -16.09 -1.77
N SER A 126 -1.99 -15.81 -0.51
CA SER A 126 -2.89 -15.99 0.64
C SER A 126 -2.61 -14.97 1.75
N GLU A 127 -3.56 -14.84 2.69
CA GLU A 127 -3.39 -14.00 3.88
C GLU A 127 -2.22 -14.48 4.77
N ALA A 128 -1.93 -15.76 4.84
CA ALA A 128 -0.80 -16.29 5.60
C ALA A 128 0.53 -15.83 5.00
N VAL A 129 0.71 -15.96 3.69
CA VAL A 129 1.92 -15.48 3.01
C VAL A 129 2.03 -13.96 3.11
N LEU A 130 0.90 -13.23 3.07
CA LEU A 130 0.90 -11.79 3.31
C LEU A 130 1.42 -11.46 4.72
N ALA A 131 0.97 -12.18 5.75
CA ALA A 131 1.40 -11.97 7.13
C ALA A 131 2.91 -12.22 7.29
N ASP A 132 3.44 -13.32 6.73
CA ASP A 132 4.86 -13.66 6.78
C ASP A 132 5.72 -12.59 6.08
N GLN A 133 5.32 -12.18 4.88
CA GLN A 133 6.02 -11.14 4.13
C GLN A 133 5.93 -9.77 4.83
N LEU A 134 4.79 -9.44 5.43
CA LEU A 134 4.62 -8.22 6.20
C LEU A 134 5.53 -8.24 7.44
N ASN A 135 5.56 -9.35 8.16
CA ASN A 135 6.47 -9.52 9.30
C ASN A 135 7.93 -9.30 8.87
N GLN A 136 8.36 -9.91 7.77
CA GLN A 136 9.71 -9.71 7.24
C GLN A 136 9.99 -8.23 6.95
N LEU A 137 9.07 -7.53 6.29
CA LEU A 137 9.26 -6.10 5.98
C LEU A 137 9.29 -5.21 7.22
N LEU A 138 8.53 -5.53 8.26
CA LEU A 138 8.49 -4.75 9.49
C LEU A 138 9.70 -5.00 10.40
N THR A 139 10.27 -6.21 10.37
CA THR A 139 11.38 -6.60 11.26
C THR A 139 12.75 -6.51 10.61
N ASP A 140 12.86 -6.58 9.29
CA ASP A 140 14.11 -6.52 8.54
C ASP A 140 14.21 -5.21 7.72
N ALA A 141 14.80 -4.18 8.33
CA ALA A 141 15.03 -2.89 7.71
C ALA A 141 15.93 -2.99 6.46
N ALA A 142 16.90 -3.90 6.43
CA ALA A 142 17.80 -4.08 5.29
C ALA A 142 17.02 -4.62 4.06
N SER A 143 16.19 -5.65 4.25
CA SER A 143 15.28 -6.15 3.22
C SER A 143 14.32 -5.08 2.73
N ARG A 144 13.73 -4.31 3.66
CA ARG A 144 12.82 -3.21 3.34
C ARG A 144 13.49 -2.16 2.47
N THR A 145 14.68 -1.69 2.86
CA THR A 145 15.45 -0.71 2.10
C THR A 145 15.85 -1.23 0.71
N LYS A 146 16.33 -2.48 0.64
CA LYS A 146 16.70 -3.11 -0.63
C LYS A 146 15.53 -3.20 -1.61
N LEU A 147 14.36 -3.61 -1.13
CA LEU A 147 13.15 -3.70 -1.96
C LEU A 147 12.62 -2.33 -2.34
N GLY A 148 12.61 -1.38 -1.40
CA GLY A 148 12.21 0.00 -1.64
C GLY A 148 13.04 0.68 -2.72
N ALA A 149 14.34 0.43 -2.78
CA ALA A 149 15.22 1.00 -3.79
C ALA A 149 14.93 0.53 -5.24
N ILE A 150 14.19 -0.57 -5.42
CA ILE A 150 13.85 -1.08 -6.75
C ILE A 150 12.81 -0.21 -7.43
N GLY A 151 11.78 0.21 -6.70
CA GLY A 151 10.63 0.94 -7.24
C GLY A 151 11.00 2.21 -8.00
N PRO A 152 11.70 3.19 -7.38
CA PRO A 152 12.12 4.42 -8.06
C PRO A 152 12.97 4.17 -9.32
N ARG A 153 13.82 3.13 -9.30
CA ARG A 153 14.63 2.76 -10.47
C ARG A 153 13.76 2.24 -11.63
N ARG A 154 12.68 1.53 -11.33
CA ARG A 154 11.77 0.98 -12.34
C ARG A 154 10.76 2.00 -12.85
N MET A 155 10.28 2.87 -11.97
CA MET A 155 9.35 3.95 -12.33
C MET A 155 10.04 5.08 -13.08
N GLY A 156 11.33 5.29 -12.85
CA GLY A 156 12.10 6.40 -13.41
C GLY A 156 11.78 7.73 -12.71
N PRO A 157 12.43 8.83 -13.17
CA PRO A 157 12.21 10.15 -12.61
C PRO A 157 10.81 10.69 -12.97
N SER A 158 10.35 11.66 -12.20
CA SER A 158 9.12 12.43 -12.49
C SER A 158 9.15 13.06 -13.88
N GLY A 159 8.01 13.51 -14.42
CA GLY A 159 7.92 14.13 -15.75
C GLY A 159 7.72 13.12 -16.89
N GLY A 160 7.20 11.91 -16.61
CA GLY A 160 6.89 10.91 -17.64
C GLY A 160 5.91 11.41 -18.69
N SER A 161 4.88 12.16 -18.28
CA SER A 161 3.90 12.76 -19.20
C SER A 161 4.52 13.80 -20.14
N ASP A 162 5.44 14.61 -19.63
CA ASP A 162 6.13 15.63 -20.43
C ASP A 162 7.02 14.97 -21.48
N ARG A 163 7.79 13.95 -21.07
CA ARG A 163 8.63 13.16 -22.00
C ARG A 163 7.81 12.46 -23.08
N LEU A 164 6.63 11.93 -22.70
CA LEU A 164 5.72 11.33 -23.67
C LEU A 164 5.16 12.36 -24.65
N ALA A 165 4.75 13.54 -24.16
CA ALA A 165 4.29 14.64 -24.99
C ALA A 165 5.38 15.08 -25.97
N GLU A 166 6.62 15.23 -25.52
CA GLU A 166 7.75 15.56 -26.40
C GLU A 166 7.97 14.50 -27.50
N LEU A 167 7.87 13.22 -27.16
CA LEU A 167 8.01 12.13 -28.13
C LEU A 167 6.88 12.14 -29.18
N ILE A 168 5.69 12.52 -28.81
CA ILE A 168 4.54 12.59 -29.73
C ILE A 168 4.66 13.86 -30.63
N LEU A 169 5.15 14.97 -30.10
CA LEU A 169 5.22 16.23 -30.82
C LEU A 169 6.44 16.33 -31.76
N LYS A 170 7.55 15.63 -31.45
CA LYS A 170 8.75 15.60 -32.31
C LYS A 170 8.48 15.29 -33.78
N PRO A 171 7.66 14.28 -34.14
CA PRO A 171 7.35 13.98 -35.55
C PRO A 171 6.50 15.04 -36.25
N LEU A 172 5.76 15.87 -35.48
CA LEU A 172 4.86 16.89 -36.04
C LEU A 172 5.58 18.20 -36.41
N HIS A 173 6.83 18.38 -35.97
CA HIS A 173 7.62 19.60 -36.21
C HIS A 173 8.78 19.33 -37.19
N GLY A 174 8.83 18.14 -37.78
CA GLY A 174 9.91 17.69 -38.67
C GLY A 174 9.56 17.72 -40.17
N TYR A 175 8.62 18.59 -40.61
CA TYR A 175 8.33 18.86 -42.02
C TYR A 175 8.35 20.37 -42.25
#